data_f7c22e9d3f31580c5970e696c34e7da8
#
_entry.id   f7c22e9d3f31580c5970e696c34e7da8
#
_cell.length_a   1.000
_cell.length_b   1.000
_cell.length_c   1.000
_cell.angle_alpha   90.00
_cell.angle_beta   90.00
_cell.angle_gamma   90.00
#
_symmetry.space_group_name_H-M   'P 1'
#
loop_
_entity.id
_entity.type
_entity.pdbx_description
1 polymer ?
#
loop_
_entity_poly.entity_id
_entity_poly.type
_entity_poly.pdbx_seq_one_letter_code
_entity_poly.pdbx_strand_id
1 'polypeptide(L)'
;MKTFRLWMSAVILTIISSTVLVSVGMMVLASCSNRDNSTPPDTTALTTWQAGKTINAEAVAAYGGIDKCFAAEPIPDDVWQRMQGKTYKENPNIGRDDLRHVRALHWDYDNQMHIGEMVCNKAIADCVARILRQLFDAKYPIQRMLLPDVYDADDETQMRDNNSSCFCYRTIAGSTNLSKHARGLAIDINTLYNPYYKVRDDGSLFIQPATAEIFCNRDWDFPYKIDHDDLCFKLFTEAGFEWGGDWTTRKDYQHFELIEQ
;
A
#
# COMPACT_ATOMS: atom_id res chain seq x y z
N MET A 1 -5.29 -34.50 55.54
CA MET A 1 -4.28 -34.74 56.63
C MET A 1 -3.06 -33.87 56.35
N LYS A 2 -2.76 -33.02 57.37
CA LYS A 2 -1.46 -32.34 57.68
C LYS A 2 -1.02 -31.25 56.68
N THR A 3 -0.78 -30.04 57.01
CA THR A 3 -0.67 -29.08 58.14
C THR A 3 0.13 -27.91 57.66
N PHE A 4 -0.48 -26.76 57.70
CA PHE A 4 -0.05 -25.47 58.26
C PHE A 4 1.43 -25.30 58.58
N ARG A 5 2.04 -24.18 58.16
CA ARG A 5 2.83 -23.28 58.96
C ARG A 5 2.93 -21.87 58.41
N LEU A 6 2.30 -20.94 59.14
CA LEU A 6 2.61 -19.50 59.17
C LEU A 6 4.01 -19.27 59.77
N TRP A 7 4.70 -18.20 59.34
CA TRP A 7 5.63 -17.49 60.17
C TRP A 7 5.44 -15.98 59.95
N MET A 8 4.98 -15.34 61.05
CA MET A 8 5.07 -13.91 61.28
C MET A 8 6.37 -13.58 62.01
N SER A 9 7.01 -12.48 61.71
CA SER A 9 7.90 -11.71 62.64
C SER A 9 8.07 -10.32 62.02
N ALA A 10 7.49 -9.34 62.55
CA ALA A 10 7.80 -8.48 63.71
C ALA A 10 8.61 -7.26 63.30
N VAL A 11 7.94 -6.15 63.51
CA VAL A 11 8.30 -4.73 63.43
C VAL A 11 9.47 -4.38 64.32
N ILE A 12 10.41 -3.56 63.88
CA ILE A 12 11.20 -2.64 64.74
C ILE A 12 11.20 -1.27 64.12
N LEU A 13 10.55 -0.37 64.87
CA LEU A 13 10.48 1.09 64.71
C LEU A 13 11.72 1.69 65.40
N THR A 14 12.54 2.41 64.69
CA THR A 14 13.57 3.26 65.31
C THR A 14 13.40 4.68 64.79
N ILE A 15 12.91 5.53 65.71
CA ILE A 15 12.81 6.98 65.55
C ILE A 15 14.20 7.55 65.94
N ILE A 16 14.84 8.25 65.01
CA ILE A 16 15.97 9.14 65.35
C ILE A 16 15.59 10.55 64.82
N SER A 17 15.34 11.41 65.82
CA SER A 17 15.21 12.84 65.64
C SER A 17 16.59 13.44 65.43
N SER A 18 16.79 14.26 64.42
CA SER A 18 17.92 15.17 64.31
C SER A 18 17.53 16.42 63.51
N THR A 19 17.76 17.48 64.19
CA THR A 19 17.52 18.88 63.98
C THR A 19 17.98 19.45 62.65
N VAL A 20 17.12 20.30 62.13
CA VAL A 20 17.19 21.16 60.94
C VAL A 20 18.30 22.19 61.06
N LEU A 21 19.15 22.27 60.05
CA LEU A 21 19.84 23.51 59.68
C LEU A 21 19.33 23.92 58.28
N VAL A 22 18.58 25.02 58.26
CA VAL A 22 18.14 25.64 57.01
C VAL A 22 19.30 26.49 56.47
N SER A 23 19.95 26.00 55.43
CA SER A 23 20.79 26.84 54.56
C SER A 23 20.00 27.18 53.31
N VAL A 24 19.60 28.45 53.21
CA VAL A 24 19.00 29.01 52.01
C VAL A 24 20.09 29.10 50.92
N GLY A 25 20.25 28.06 50.15
CA GLY A 25 21.01 28.06 48.92
C GLY A 25 20.14 28.54 47.79
N MET A 26 20.41 29.74 47.30
CA MET A 26 19.78 30.30 46.10
C MET A 26 20.23 29.49 44.89
N MET A 27 19.43 28.44 44.51
CA MET A 27 19.64 27.69 43.29
C MET A 27 19.18 28.56 42.12
N VAL A 28 20.14 29.15 41.42
CA VAL A 28 19.96 29.72 40.10
C VAL A 28 19.68 28.51 39.18
N LEU A 29 18.41 28.29 38.87
CA LEU A 29 18.00 27.39 37.79
C LEU A 29 18.50 28.00 36.46
N ALA A 30 19.70 27.62 36.06
CA ALA A 30 20.12 27.79 34.68
C ALA A 30 19.19 26.87 33.82
N SER A 31 18.17 27.50 33.25
CA SER A 31 17.36 26.87 32.21
C SER A 31 18.27 26.61 31.00
N CYS A 32 18.93 25.47 30.99
CA CYS A 32 19.52 24.95 29.74
C CYS A 32 18.36 24.66 28.81
N SER A 33 18.00 25.62 27.99
CA SER A 33 17.25 25.34 26.77
C SER A 33 18.16 24.48 25.89
N ASN A 34 18.05 23.15 25.98
CA ASN A 34 18.48 22.28 24.93
C ASN A 34 17.69 22.71 23.66
N ARG A 35 18.28 23.55 22.86
CA ARG A 35 17.88 23.65 21.47
C ARG A 35 18.28 22.31 20.89
N ASP A 36 17.29 21.41 20.73
CA ASP A 36 17.39 20.27 19.87
C ASP A 36 17.79 20.79 18.48
N ASN A 37 19.07 20.63 18.19
CA ASN A 37 19.66 20.94 16.88
C ASN A 37 19.36 19.77 15.92
N SER A 38 18.15 19.15 16.02
CA SER A 38 17.72 18.15 15.08
C SER A 38 17.42 18.85 13.75
N THR A 39 18.16 18.49 12.72
CA THR A 39 17.82 18.88 11.35
C THR A 39 16.36 18.52 11.09
N PRO A 40 15.54 19.43 10.56
CA PRO A 40 14.15 19.11 10.21
C PRO A 40 14.08 17.86 9.36
N PRO A 41 13.06 16.98 9.55
CA PRO A 41 12.87 15.80 8.74
C PRO A 41 12.80 16.16 7.24
N ASP A 42 13.49 15.39 6.41
CA ASP A 42 13.46 15.59 4.95
C ASP A 42 12.10 15.16 4.39
N THR A 43 11.32 16.11 3.90
CA THR A 43 10.01 15.88 3.25
C THR A 43 10.08 15.93 1.73
N THR A 44 11.25 16.03 1.13
CA THR A 44 11.43 16.24 -0.31
C THR A 44 10.72 15.17 -1.12
N ALA A 45 10.86 13.90 -0.73
CA ALA A 45 10.23 12.78 -1.44
C ALA A 45 8.69 12.85 -1.41
N LEU A 46 8.09 13.31 -0.31
CA LEU A 46 6.64 13.52 -0.21
C LEU A 46 6.18 14.77 -0.96
N THR A 47 6.95 15.84 -0.89
CA THR A 47 6.62 17.12 -1.55
C THR A 47 6.61 16.98 -3.07
N THR A 48 7.57 16.23 -3.63
CA THR A 48 7.67 15.94 -5.07
C THR A 48 7.03 14.61 -5.48
N TRP A 49 6.40 13.94 -4.55
CA TRP A 49 5.73 12.64 -4.68
C TRP A 49 6.56 11.60 -5.43
N GLN A 50 7.70 11.21 -4.87
CA GLN A 50 8.61 10.24 -5.48
C GLN A 50 8.17 8.81 -5.17
N ALA A 51 7.26 8.25 -5.98
CA ALA A 51 6.79 6.89 -5.83
C ALA A 51 7.95 5.87 -5.81
N GLY A 52 7.82 4.85 -4.97
CA GLY A 52 8.83 3.83 -4.72
C GLY A 52 9.87 4.20 -3.65
N LYS A 53 9.90 5.46 -3.17
CA LYS A 53 10.80 5.85 -2.09
C LYS A 53 10.28 5.37 -0.74
N THR A 54 11.18 4.84 0.08
CA THR A 54 10.92 4.55 1.49
C THR A 54 10.84 5.86 2.26
N ILE A 55 9.90 5.94 3.20
CA ILE A 55 9.63 7.12 4.01
C ILE A 55 9.43 6.71 5.48
N ASN A 56 9.65 7.62 6.41
CA ASN A 56 9.44 7.39 7.83
C ASN A 56 8.31 8.25 8.41
N ALA A 57 7.89 7.93 9.63
CA ALA A 57 6.78 8.61 10.30
C ALA A 57 7.07 10.08 10.58
N GLU A 58 8.34 10.43 10.85
CA GLU A 58 8.77 11.81 11.14
C GLU A 58 8.59 12.69 9.89
N ALA A 59 8.98 12.19 8.71
CA ALA A 59 8.80 12.90 7.45
C ALA A 59 7.31 13.05 7.09
N VAL A 60 6.48 12.03 7.34
CA VAL A 60 5.02 12.10 7.16
C VAL A 60 4.41 13.15 8.08
N ALA A 61 4.79 13.18 9.36
CA ALA A 61 4.32 14.19 10.31
C ALA A 61 4.73 15.61 9.88
N ALA A 62 5.98 15.81 9.45
CA ALA A 62 6.49 17.10 8.97
C ALA A 62 5.83 17.54 7.65
N TYR A 63 5.45 16.61 6.78
CA TYR A 63 4.69 16.88 5.54
C TYR A 63 3.27 17.40 5.83
N GLY A 64 2.75 17.15 7.03
CA GLY A 64 1.43 17.60 7.50
C GLY A 64 0.47 16.48 7.83
N GLY A 65 1.02 15.27 8.06
CA GLY A 65 0.30 14.11 8.55
C GLY A 65 -0.15 13.15 7.46
N ILE A 66 -0.57 11.98 7.95
CA ILE A 66 -0.92 10.83 7.09
C ILE A 66 -2.08 11.13 6.12
N ASP A 67 -3.05 11.94 6.54
CA ASP A 67 -4.24 12.23 5.72
C ASP A 67 -3.90 13.00 4.43
N LYS A 68 -2.78 13.74 4.40
CA LYS A 68 -2.30 14.42 3.20
C LYS A 68 -1.63 13.46 2.19
N CYS A 69 -1.37 12.23 2.60
CA CYS A 69 -0.70 11.26 1.76
C CYS A 69 -1.68 10.38 0.96
N PHE A 70 -2.99 10.54 1.15
CA PHE A 70 -4.02 9.79 0.45
C PHE A 70 -4.97 10.75 -0.26
N ALA A 71 -4.91 10.78 -1.58
CA ALA A 71 -5.71 11.68 -2.39
C ALA A 71 -5.93 11.11 -3.79
N ALA A 72 -7.05 11.50 -4.40
CA ALA A 72 -7.33 11.32 -5.83
C ALA A 72 -7.44 12.72 -6.46
N GLU A 73 -6.49 13.09 -7.30
CA GLU A 73 -6.34 14.45 -7.82
C GLU A 73 -6.28 14.45 -9.36
N PRO A 74 -6.53 15.58 -10.04
CA PRO A 74 -6.19 15.71 -11.44
C PRO A 74 -4.74 15.30 -11.70
N ILE A 75 -4.48 14.61 -12.81
CA ILE A 75 -3.12 14.15 -13.13
C ILE A 75 -2.20 15.36 -13.31
N PRO A 76 -1.08 15.48 -12.57
CA PRO A 76 -0.08 16.53 -12.78
C PRO A 76 0.56 16.46 -14.17
N ASP A 77 1.10 17.59 -14.67
CA ASP A 77 1.63 17.65 -16.04
C ASP A 77 2.85 16.75 -16.25
N ASP A 78 3.71 16.63 -15.26
CA ASP A 78 4.90 15.76 -15.29
C ASP A 78 4.50 14.28 -15.32
N VAL A 79 3.51 13.88 -14.52
CA VAL A 79 2.94 12.51 -14.54
C VAL A 79 2.29 12.24 -15.89
N TRP A 80 1.48 13.19 -16.41
CA TRP A 80 0.86 13.05 -17.71
C TRP A 80 1.87 12.89 -18.83
N GLN A 81 2.96 13.64 -18.80
CA GLN A 81 4.07 13.52 -19.79
C GLN A 81 4.76 12.16 -19.73
N ARG A 82 5.02 11.62 -18.53
CA ARG A 82 5.61 10.27 -18.38
C ARG A 82 4.75 9.17 -19.01
N MET A 83 3.43 9.31 -18.94
CA MET A 83 2.47 8.35 -19.46
C MET A 83 2.39 8.31 -20.99
N GLN A 84 2.74 9.43 -21.68
CA GLN A 84 2.55 9.55 -23.13
C GLN A 84 3.36 8.52 -23.91
N GLY A 85 2.70 7.83 -24.86
CA GLY A 85 3.30 6.79 -25.69
C GLY A 85 3.56 5.46 -24.99
N LYS A 86 3.42 5.42 -23.66
CA LYS A 86 3.60 4.23 -22.82
C LYS A 86 2.23 3.71 -22.33
N THR A 87 1.83 4.11 -21.14
CA THR A 87 0.54 3.73 -20.54
C THR A 87 -0.65 4.47 -21.16
N TYR A 88 -0.44 5.66 -21.66
CA TYR A 88 -1.44 6.41 -22.43
C TYR A 88 -1.03 6.52 -23.90
N LYS A 89 -1.98 6.20 -24.78
CA LYS A 89 -1.88 6.37 -26.22
C LYS A 89 -3.10 7.18 -26.68
N GLU A 90 -2.94 8.07 -27.66
CA GLU A 90 -4.05 8.84 -28.21
C GLU A 90 -5.17 7.90 -28.69
N ASN A 91 -6.38 8.14 -28.25
CA ASN A 91 -7.51 7.26 -28.45
C ASN A 91 -8.84 8.02 -28.27
N PRO A 92 -9.97 7.49 -28.83
CA PRO A 92 -11.28 8.13 -28.71
C PRO A 92 -12.03 7.76 -27.42
N ASN A 93 -11.49 6.88 -26.55
CA ASN A 93 -12.28 6.24 -25.50
C ASN A 93 -12.09 6.89 -24.13
N ILE A 94 -10.91 7.44 -23.84
CA ILE A 94 -10.57 7.98 -22.52
C ILE A 94 -9.54 9.11 -22.66
N GLY A 95 -9.79 10.21 -21.99
CA GLY A 95 -8.91 11.38 -21.94
C GLY A 95 -8.33 11.61 -20.55
N ARG A 96 -7.42 12.59 -20.45
CA ARG A 96 -6.80 12.98 -19.17
C ARG A 96 -7.85 13.34 -18.11
N ASP A 97 -8.92 14.04 -18.49
CA ASP A 97 -9.96 14.51 -17.57
C ASP A 97 -10.83 13.37 -17.01
N ASP A 98 -10.79 12.19 -17.62
CA ASP A 98 -11.48 11.00 -17.13
C ASP A 98 -10.65 10.23 -16.08
N LEU A 99 -9.39 10.60 -15.93
CA LEU A 99 -8.44 9.94 -15.05
C LEU A 99 -8.07 10.82 -13.85
N ARG A 100 -7.64 10.17 -12.78
CA ARG A 100 -7.11 10.81 -11.56
C ARG A 100 -5.81 10.16 -11.16
N HIS A 101 -4.89 10.96 -10.67
CA HIS A 101 -3.69 10.50 -9.98
C HIS A 101 -4.06 10.18 -8.53
N VAL A 102 -3.95 8.93 -8.13
CA VAL A 102 -4.18 8.46 -6.78
C VAL A 102 -2.84 8.34 -6.08
N ARG A 103 -2.65 9.14 -5.03
CA ARG A 103 -1.49 9.10 -4.14
C ARG A 103 -1.84 8.28 -2.91
N ALA A 104 -0.91 7.42 -2.50
CA ALA A 104 -1.06 6.62 -1.29
C ALA A 104 0.31 6.27 -0.69
N LEU A 105 0.34 5.98 0.60
CA LEU A 105 1.45 5.26 1.22
C LEU A 105 1.06 3.78 1.34
N HIS A 106 2.06 2.92 1.33
CA HIS A 106 1.85 1.50 1.54
C HIS A 106 2.99 0.89 2.37
N TRP A 107 2.72 -0.22 3.00
CA TRP A 107 3.71 -1.04 3.68
C TRP A 107 4.11 -2.19 2.76
N ASP A 108 5.40 -2.55 2.73
CA ASP A 108 5.83 -3.81 2.17
C ASP A 108 5.78 -4.94 3.23
N TYR A 109 6.19 -6.13 2.84
CA TYR A 109 6.19 -7.29 3.74
C TYR A 109 7.21 -7.16 4.89
N ASP A 110 8.25 -6.34 4.70
CA ASP A 110 9.27 -6.06 5.70
C ASP A 110 8.87 -4.90 6.64
N ASN A 111 7.61 -4.44 6.57
CA ASN A 111 7.08 -3.29 7.32
C ASN A 111 7.83 -1.97 7.03
N GLN A 112 8.35 -1.82 5.82
CA GLN A 112 8.87 -0.55 5.33
C GLN A 112 7.73 0.25 4.70
N MET A 113 7.64 1.53 5.04
CA MET A 113 6.64 2.44 4.47
C MET A 113 7.17 3.10 3.20
N HIS A 114 6.38 3.04 2.14
CA HIS A 114 6.75 3.57 0.83
C HIS A 114 5.72 4.57 0.31
N ILE A 115 6.19 5.47 -0.56
CA ILE A 115 5.34 6.35 -1.36
C ILE A 115 4.88 5.55 -2.58
N GLY A 116 3.56 5.48 -2.81
CA GLY A 116 2.95 4.83 -3.95
C GLY A 116 2.07 5.73 -4.78
N GLU A 117 1.83 5.36 -6.03
CA GLU A 117 0.94 6.07 -6.94
C GLU A 117 0.19 5.12 -7.87
N MET A 118 -1.03 5.48 -8.24
CA MET A 118 -1.82 4.85 -9.30
C MET A 118 -2.50 5.91 -10.16
N VAL A 119 -2.87 5.56 -11.37
CA VAL A 119 -3.81 6.35 -12.17
C VAL A 119 -5.07 5.53 -12.35
N CYS A 120 -6.21 6.06 -11.90
CA CYS A 120 -7.52 5.39 -11.98
C CYS A 120 -8.53 6.26 -12.70
N ASN A 121 -9.61 5.67 -13.19
CA ASN A 121 -10.76 6.43 -13.67
C ASN A 121 -11.35 7.28 -12.53
N LYS A 122 -11.78 8.50 -12.85
CA LYS A 122 -12.41 9.40 -11.88
C LYS A 122 -13.62 8.80 -11.17
N ALA A 123 -14.29 7.82 -11.80
CA ALA A 123 -15.43 7.13 -11.21
C ALA A 123 -15.08 6.27 -9.99
N ILE A 124 -13.84 5.77 -9.92
CA ILE A 124 -13.40 4.88 -8.85
C ILE A 124 -12.26 5.46 -7.98
N ALA A 125 -11.60 6.50 -8.43
CA ALA A 125 -10.35 6.99 -7.84
C ALA A 125 -10.48 7.32 -6.34
N ASP A 126 -11.55 8.02 -5.92
CA ASP A 126 -11.80 8.34 -4.51
C ASP A 126 -12.08 7.07 -3.69
N CYS A 127 -12.77 6.09 -4.28
CA CYS A 127 -13.02 4.81 -3.63
C CYS A 127 -11.71 4.04 -3.42
N VAL A 128 -10.88 3.96 -4.46
CA VAL A 128 -9.56 3.31 -4.40
C VAL A 128 -8.65 3.98 -3.36
N ALA A 129 -8.61 5.32 -3.33
CA ALA A 129 -7.83 6.04 -2.32
C ALA A 129 -8.26 5.69 -0.87
N ARG A 130 -9.58 5.55 -0.63
CA ARG A 130 -10.10 5.11 0.69
C ARG A 130 -9.74 3.66 1.01
N ILE A 131 -9.81 2.75 0.03
CA ILE A 131 -9.40 1.35 0.21
C ILE A 131 -7.91 1.27 0.54
N LEU A 132 -7.06 1.96 -0.22
CA LEU A 132 -5.62 2.01 0.03
C LEU A 132 -5.29 2.57 1.42
N ARG A 133 -6.06 3.57 1.88
CA ARG A 133 -5.93 4.09 3.24
C ARG A 133 -6.28 3.03 4.30
N GLN A 134 -7.35 2.28 4.13
CA GLN A 134 -7.74 1.21 5.06
C GLN A 134 -6.70 0.06 5.07
N LEU A 135 -6.18 -0.32 3.90
CA LEU A 135 -5.09 -1.29 3.79
C LEU A 135 -3.83 -0.80 4.52
N PHE A 136 -3.49 0.48 4.34
CA PHE A 136 -2.35 1.09 5.03
C PHE A 136 -2.53 1.09 6.56
N ASP A 137 -3.70 1.50 7.06
CA ASP A 137 -4.00 1.55 8.49
C ASP A 137 -3.97 0.15 9.14
N ALA A 138 -4.33 -0.89 8.38
CA ALA A 138 -4.23 -2.29 8.77
C ALA A 138 -2.82 -2.89 8.60
N LYS A 139 -1.85 -2.12 8.11
CA LYS A 139 -0.51 -2.59 7.72
C LYS A 139 -0.54 -3.76 6.72
N TYR A 140 -1.54 -3.77 5.84
CA TYR A 140 -1.62 -4.75 4.76
C TYR A 140 -0.44 -4.57 3.79
N PRO A 141 0.32 -5.63 3.47
CA PRO A 141 1.50 -5.49 2.65
C PRO A 141 1.16 -5.34 1.18
N ILE A 142 1.66 -4.27 0.56
CA ILE A 142 1.70 -4.06 -0.89
C ILE A 142 3.17 -3.83 -1.25
N GLN A 143 3.76 -4.70 -2.08
CA GLN A 143 5.20 -4.64 -2.33
C GLN A 143 5.62 -3.38 -3.08
N ARG A 144 4.91 -3.05 -4.16
CA ARG A 144 5.15 -1.88 -5.00
C ARG A 144 3.83 -1.30 -5.48
N MET A 145 3.85 0.01 -5.69
CA MET A 145 2.71 0.75 -6.23
C MET A 145 3.24 1.88 -7.12
N LEU A 146 3.65 1.50 -8.34
CA LEU A 146 4.25 2.39 -9.33
C LEU A 146 3.39 2.42 -10.58
N LEU A 147 3.40 3.55 -11.30
CA LEU A 147 2.75 3.60 -12.61
C LEU A 147 3.45 2.67 -13.60
N PRO A 148 2.71 1.98 -14.48
CA PRO A 148 3.29 1.06 -15.45
C PRO A 148 4.24 1.71 -16.47
N ASP A 149 4.28 3.05 -16.57
CA ASP A 149 5.25 3.78 -17.40
C ASP A 149 6.71 3.60 -16.95
N VAL A 150 6.93 3.30 -15.66
CA VAL A 150 8.25 2.93 -15.10
C VAL A 150 8.79 1.65 -15.74
N TYR A 151 7.89 0.77 -16.18
CA TYR A 151 8.18 -0.50 -16.84
C TYR A 151 7.96 -0.44 -18.36
N ASP A 152 7.94 0.76 -18.95
CA ASP A 152 7.59 0.99 -20.36
C ASP A 152 6.25 0.36 -20.79
N ALA A 153 5.32 0.21 -19.83
CA ALA A 153 4.03 -0.45 -19.97
C ALA A 153 4.13 -1.94 -20.34
N ASP A 154 5.24 -2.59 -20.01
CA ASP A 154 5.40 -4.04 -20.16
C ASP A 154 4.80 -4.78 -18.96
N ASP A 155 3.69 -5.50 -19.21
CA ASP A 155 2.94 -6.21 -18.18
C ASP A 155 3.76 -7.31 -17.50
N GLU A 156 4.57 -8.05 -18.27
CA GLU A 156 5.35 -9.16 -17.72
C GLU A 156 6.42 -8.66 -16.73
N THR A 157 7.09 -7.56 -17.08
CA THR A 157 8.13 -6.98 -16.23
C THR A 157 7.54 -6.41 -14.94
N GLN A 158 6.44 -5.64 -15.02
CA GLN A 158 5.82 -5.09 -13.82
C GLN A 158 5.26 -6.17 -12.90
N MET A 159 4.66 -7.24 -13.47
CA MET A 159 4.14 -8.34 -12.68
C MET A 159 5.24 -9.14 -11.98
N ARG A 160 6.38 -9.37 -12.63
CA ARG A 160 7.56 -10.00 -11.99
C ARG A 160 8.10 -9.18 -10.83
N ASP A 161 8.01 -7.87 -10.91
CA ASP A 161 8.44 -6.94 -9.84
C ASP A 161 7.37 -6.79 -8.73
N ASN A 162 6.31 -7.60 -8.76
CA ASN A 162 5.19 -7.57 -7.83
C ASN A 162 4.55 -6.19 -7.70
N ASN A 163 4.43 -5.47 -8.83
CA ASN A 163 3.86 -4.14 -8.86
C ASN A 163 2.33 -4.19 -8.80
N SER A 164 1.74 -3.25 -8.08
CA SER A 164 0.29 -3.01 -8.05
C SER A 164 -0.02 -1.78 -8.88
N SER A 165 -1.01 -1.85 -9.76
CA SER A 165 -1.33 -0.76 -10.70
C SER A 165 -2.79 -0.78 -11.16
N CYS A 166 -3.20 0.25 -11.90
CA CYS A 166 -4.56 0.36 -12.43
C CYS A 166 -4.55 0.66 -13.94
N PHE A 167 -4.29 1.90 -14.35
CA PHE A 167 -4.45 2.34 -15.74
C PHE A 167 -3.28 1.93 -16.63
N CYS A 168 -3.60 1.23 -17.73
CA CYS A 168 -2.73 1.03 -18.88
C CYS A 168 -3.58 0.84 -20.14
N TYR A 169 -3.45 1.75 -21.13
CA TYR A 169 -4.26 1.68 -22.36
C TYR A 169 -3.77 0.59 -23.29
N ARG A 170 -4.47 -0.54 -23.29
CA ARG A 170 -4.19 -1.71 -24.11
C ARG A 170 -5.43 -2.55 -24.37
N THR A 171 -5.39 -3.37 -25.40
CA THR A 171 -6.38 -4.42 -25.60
C THR A 171 -6.11 -5.63 -24.70
N ILE A 172 -7.12 -6.45 -24.50
CA ILE A 172 -6.96 -7.78 -23.89
C ILE A 172 -6.09 -8.63 -24.83
N ALA A 173 -5.15 -9.37 -24.26
CA ALA A 173 -4.24 -10.23 -25.05
C ALA A 173 -5.00 -11.18 -25.97
N GLY A 174 -4.71 -11.12 -27.28
CA GLY A 174 -5.39 -11.93 -28.30
C GLY A 174 -6.80 -11.47 -28.68
N SER A 175 -7.20 -10.23 -28.32
CA SER A 175 -8.51 -9.65 -28.60
C SER A 175 -8.39 -8.23 -29.15
N THR A 176 -9.44 -7.75 -29.82
CA THR A 176 -9.61 -6.33 -30.18
C THR A 176 -10.33 -5.52 -29.09
N ASN A 177 -10.84 -6.20 -28.05
CA ASN A 177 -11.54 -5.55 -26.96
C ASN A 177 -10.55 -4.83 -26.03
N LEU A 178 -10.92 -3.64 -25.58
CA LEU A 178 -10.16 -2.92 -24.55
C LEU A 178 -10.22 -3.66 -23.21
N SER A 179 -9.09 -3.73 -22.55
CA SER A 179 -9.02 -4.13 -21.14
C SER A 179 -9.75 -3.14 -20.24
N LYS A 180 -10.26 -3.58 -19.10
CA LYS A 180 -10.76 -2.67 -18.05
C LYS A 180 -9.67 -1.74 -17.52
N HIS A 181 -8.39 -2.18 -17.54
CA HIS A 181 -7.24 -1.31 -17.27
C HIS A 181 -7.13 -0.16 -18.27
N ALA A 182 -7.48 -0.38 -19.54
CA ALA A 182 -7.48 0.69 -20.56
C ALA A 182 -8.50 1.79 -20.27
N ARG A 183 -9.47 1.52 -19.41
CA ARG A 183 -10.47 2.49 -18.93
C ARG A 183 -10.17 3.00 -17.53
N GLY A 184 -9.13 2.49 -16.87
CA GLY A 184 -8.79 2.78 -15.47
C GLY A 184 -9.82 2.26 -14.48
N LEU A 185 -10.55 1.19 -14.81
CA LEU A 185 -11.64 0.59 -14.04
C LEU A 185 -11.28 -0.78 -13.43
N ALA A 186 -10.02 -1.20 -13.56
CA ALA A 186 -9.49 -2.39 -12.93
C ALA A 186 -8.19 -2.09 -12.20
N ILE A 187 -7.98 -2.79 -11.09
CA ILE A 187 -6.81 -2.68 -10.22
C ILE A 187 -6.19 -4.06 -10.06
N ASP A 188 -4.87 -4.15 -10.21
CA ASP A 188 -4.09 -5.33 -9.89
C ASP A 188 -3.27 -5.08 -8.62
N ILE A 189 -3.31 -6.01 -7.67
CA ILE A 189 -2.62 -5.94 -6.39
C ILE A 189 -1.68 -7.14 -6.22
N ASN A 190 -0.39 -6.85 -5.91
CA ASN A 190 0.64 -7.87 -5.62
C ASN A 190 0.72 -8.96 -6.69
N THR A 191 0.99 -8.54 -7.91
CA THR A 191 0.80 -9.29 -9.15
C THR A 191 1.63 -10.58 -9.27
N LEU A 192 2.86 -10.61 -8.73
CA LEU A 192 3.72 -11.81 -8.76
C LEU A 192 3.10 -12.96 -7.95
N TYR A 193 2.54 -12.66 -6.78
CA TYR A 193 1.99 -13.65 -5.87
C TYR A 193 0.52 -13.99 -6.16
N ASN A 194 -0.10 -13.23 -7.06
CA ASN A 194 -1.51 -13.39 -7.44
C ASN A 194 -1.66 -13.49 -8.96
N PRO A 195 -1.09 -14.55 -9.58
CA PRO A 195 -0.99 -14.62 -11.03
C PRO A 195 -2.33 -14.74 -11.73
N TYR A 196 -2.32 -14.27 -12.99
CA TYR A 196 -3.29 -14.71 -13.98
C TYR A 196 -2.89 -16.07 -14.50
N TYR A 197 -3.84 -16.99 -14.67
CA TYR A 197 -3.62 -18.20 -15.44
C TYR A 197 -4.89 -18.74 -16.10
N LYS A 198 -4.69 -19.45 -17.20
CA LYS A 198 -5.73 -20.22 -17.89
C LYS A 198 -5.17 -21.54 -18.44
N VAL A 199 -6.03 -22.53 -18.54
CA VAL A 199 -5.74 -23.76 -19.29
C VAL A 199 -6.01 -23.49 -20.76
N ARG A 200 -5.03 -23.78 -21.63
CA ARG A 200 -5.19 -23.72 -23.08
C ARG A 200 -5.91 -24.96 -23.60
N ASP A 201 -6.36 -24.92 -24.86
CA ASP A 201 -7.07 -26.04 -25.50
C ASP A 201 -6.22 -27.32 -25.60
N ASP A 202 -4.89 -27.19 -25.62
CA ASP A 202 -3.93 -28.30 -25.62
C ASP A 202 -3.62 -28.83 -24.18
N GLY A 203 -4.29 -28.30 -23.17
CA GLY A 203 -4.10 -28.65 -21.76
C GLY A 203 -2.90 -27.98 -21.08
N SER A 204 -2.09 -27.19 -21.80
CA SER A 204 -1.00 -26.42 -21.20
C SER A 204 -1.52 -25.22 -20.40
N LEU A 205 -0.76 -24.80 -19.38
CA LEU A 205 -1.05 -23.57 -18.65
C LEU A 205 -0.45 -22.36 -19.35
N PHE A 206 -1.23 -21.28 -19.42
CA PHE A 206 -0.72 -19.95 -19.70
C PHE A 206 -0.73 -19.17 -18.39
N ILE A 207 0.42 -18.67 -17.96
CA ILE A 207 0.61 -18.00 -16.66
C ILE A 207 1.26 -16.64 -16.89
N GLN A 208 0.76 -15.63 -16.19
CA GLN A 208 1.35 -14.30 -16.16
C GLN A 208 1.42 -13.77 -14.69
N PRO A 209 2.61 -13.34 -14.24
CA PRO A 209 3.89 -13.46 -14.96
C PRO A 209 4.34 -14.91 -15.07
N ALA A 210 5.14 -15.23 -16.10
CA ALA A 210 5.57 -16.61 -16.39
C ALA A 210 6.35 -17.28 -15.23
N THR A 211 6.91 -16.47 -14.33
CA THR A 211 7.66 -16.94 -13.14
C THR A 211 6.77 -17.31 -11.95
N ALA A 212 5.46 -17.09 -12.03
CA ALA A 212 4.53 -17.21 -10.90
C ALA A 212 3.83 -18.57 -10.80
N GLU A 213 4.28 -19.60 -11.51
CA GLU A 213 3.64 -20.93 -11.57
C GLU A 213 3.36 -21.52 -10.17
N ILE A 214 4.32 -21.39 -9.27
CA ILE A 214 4.19 -21.90 -7.90
C ILE A 214 3.02 -21.27 -7.14
N PHE A 215 2.68 -20.02 -7.44
CA PHE A 215 1.59 -19.28 -6.79
C PHE A 215 0.21 -19.55 -7.41
N CYS A 216 0.13 -20.32 -8.49
CA CYS A 216 -1.14 -20.82 -9.03
C CYS A 216 -1.78 -21.88 -8.11
N ASN A 217 -0.96 -22.61 -7.36
CA ASN A 217 -1.45 -23.48 -6.28
C ASN A 217 -1.80 -22.64 -5.05
N ARG A 218 -3.08 -22.57 -4.69
CA ARG A 218 -3.61 -21.76 -3.57
C ARG A 218 -3.79 -22.56 -2.26
N ASP A 219 -3.37 -23.84 -2.21
CA ASP A 219 -3.58 -24.73 -1.06
C ASP A 219 -2.61 -24.46 0.11
N TRP A 220 -1.59 -23.62 -0.09
CA TRP A 220 -0.61 -23.26 0.93
C TRP A 220 -0.53 -21.76 1.17
N ASP A 221 -0.01 -21.33 2.33
CA ASP A 221 0.14 -19.93 2.68
C ASP A 221 1.46 -19.38 2.18
N PHE A 222 1.40 -18.18 1.60
CA PHE A 222 2.57 -17.43 1.15
C PHE A 222 2.31 -15.92 1.27
N PRO A 223 3.37 -15.11 1.33
CA PRO A 223 3.22 -13.66 1.42
C PRO A 223 2.38 -13.09 0.27
N TYR A 224 1.62 -12.03 0.56
CA TYR A 224 0.80 -11.29 -0.41
C TYR A 224 -0.34 -12.09 -1.07
N LYS A 225 -0.64 -13.30 -0.62
CA LYS A 225 -1.75 -14.10 -1.15
C LYS A 225 -3.09 -13.40 -0.95
N ILE A 226 -3.86 -13.26 -2.03
CA ILE A 226 -5.25 -12.78 -1.97
C ILE A 226 -6.19 -13.97 -2.11
N ASP A 227 -7.10 -14.14 -1.15
CA ASP A 227 -8.20 -15.11 -1.15
C ASP A 227 -9.45 -14.51 -0.50
N HIS A 228 -10.53 -15.31 -0.33
CA HIS A 228 -11.79 -14.79 0.21
C HIS A 228 -11.71 -14.34 1.68
N ASP A 229 -10.72 -14.78 2.43
CA ASP A 229 -10.51 -14.34 3.81
C ASP A 229 -9.62 -13.09 3.90
N ASP A 230 -8.96 -12.72 2.79
CA ASP A 230 -8.04 -11.60 2.70
C ASP A 230 -8.73 -10.24 2.84
N LEU A 231 -8.06 -9.28 3.50
CA LEU A 231 -8.60 -7.94 3.72
C LEU A 231 -8.79 -7.16 2.42
N CYS A 232 -7.84 -7.28 1.47
CA CYS A 232 -7.91 -6.60 0.18
C CYS A 232 -9.13 -7.08 -0.60
N PHE A 233 -9.37 -8.40 -0.66
CA PHE A 233 -10.56 -8.98 -1.27
C PHE A 233 -11.85 -8.39 -0.66
N LYS A 234 -11.96 -8.38 0.66
CA LYS A 234 -13.15 -7.86 1.36
C LYS A 234 -13.42 -6.40 1.04
N LEU A 235 -12.40 -5.55 1.12
CA LEU A 235 -12.57 -4.11 0.88
C LEU A 235 -12.96 -3.79 -0.56
N PHE A 236 -12.36 -4.45 -1.55
CA PHE A 236 -12.71 -4.22 -2.96
C PHE A 236 -14.10 -4.77 -3.30
N THR A 237 -14.46 -5.97 -2.82
CA THR A 237 -15.78 -6.57 -3.10
C THR A 237 -16.91 -5.83 -2.39
N GLU A 238 -16.73 -5.36 -1.16
CA GLU A 238 -17.66 -4.48 -0.47
C GLU A 238 -17.87 -3.15 -1.20
N ALA A 239 -16.86 -2.69 -1.92
CA ALA A 239 -16.93 -1.48 -2.75
C ALA A 239 -17.55 -1.72 -4.14
N GLY A 240 -17.97 -2.95 -4.45
CA GLY A 240 -18.66 -3.31 -5.70
C GLY A 240 -17.74 -3.77 -6.83
N PHE A 241 -16.49 -4.11 -6.53
CA PHE A 241 -15.59 -4.72 -7.51
C PHE A 241 -15.80 -6.23 -7.58
N GLU A 242 -15.70 -6.80 -8.78
CA GLU A 242 -15.57 -8.24 -9.00
C GLU A 242 -14.10 -8.66 -8.89
N TRP A 243 -13.84 -9.82 -8.32
CA TRP A 243 -12.51 -10.38 -8.23
C TRP A 243 -12.27 -11.44 -9.30
N GLY A 244 -11.18 -11.32 -10.07
CA GLY A 244 -10.83 -12.27 -11.13
C GLY A 244 -10.45 -13.67 -10.62
N GLY A 245 -10.18 -13.83 -9.32
CA GLY A 245 -10.00 -15.13 -8.68
C GLY A 245 -11.28 -15.98 -8.67
N ASP A 246 -12.46 -15.37 -8.82
CA ASP A 246 -13.75 -16.09 -8.88
C ASP A 246 -14.13 -16.51 -10.31
N TRP A 247 -13.43 -16.04 -11.34
CA TRP A 247 -13.75 -16.43 -12.71
C TRP A 247 -13.59 -17.94 -12.95
N THR A 248 -14.42 -18.51 -13.78
CA THR A 248 -14.49 -19.97 -13.95
C THR A 248 -13.65 -20.49 -15.12
N THR A 249 -13.44 -19.69 -16.18
CA THR A 249 -12.72 -20.09 -17.39
C THR A 249 -11.22 -19.77 -17.36
N ARG A 250 -10.84 -18.95 -16.41
CA ARG A 250 -9.49 -18.49 -16.11
C ARG A 250 -9.47 -18.01 -14.67
N LYS A 251 -8.30 -17.79 -14.12
CA LYS A 251 -8.11 -17.15 -12.82
C LYS A 251 -7.22 -15.94 -13.00
N ASP A 252 -7.56 -14.86 -12.29
CA ASP A 252 -6.77 -13.64 -12.22
C ASP A 252 -6.79 -13.13 -10.78
N TYR A 253 -5.90 -13.69 -9.97
CA TYR A 253 -5.94 -13.49 -8.53
C TYR A 253 -5.54 -12.09 -8.10
N GLN A 254 -4.80 -11.34 -8.96
CA GLN A 254 -4.42 -9.95 -8.70
C GLN A 254 -5.57 -8.97 -8.96
N HIS A 255 -6.53 -9.35 -9.83
CA HIS A 255 -7.42 -8.44 -10.56
C HIS A 255 -8.74 -8.17 -9.85
N PHE A 256 -9.03 -6.88 -9.69
CA PHE A 256 -10.33 -6.36 -9.24
C PHE A 256 -10.88 -5.40 -10.28
N GLU A 257 -12.07 -5.63 -10.83
CA GLU A 257 -12.68 -4.72 -11.81
C GLU A 257 -14.07 -4.24 -11.38
N LEU A 258 -14.39 -2.98 -11.71
CA LEU A 258 -15.73 -2.46 -11.47
C LEU A 258 -16.74 -3.11 -12.42
N ILE A 259 -17.83 -3.64 -11.85
CA ILE A 259 -18.98 -4.13 -12.61
C ILE A 259 -19.74 -2.90 -13.11
N GLU A 260 -19.73 -2.67 -14.44
CA GLU A 260 -20.60 -1.67 -15.07
C GLU A 260 -22.05 -2.21 -15.04
N GLN A 261 -22.92 -1.49 -14.33
CA GLN A 261 -24.35 -1.79 -14.28
C GLN A 261 -25.06 -1.36 -15.57
#